data_44a1d7b372c692715ff9f8f31ac7e1bb
#
_entry.id   44a1d7b372c692715ff9f8f31ac7e1bb
#
_cell.length_a   1.000
_cell.length_b   1.000
_cell.length_c   1.000
_cell.angle_alpha   90.00
_cell.angle_beta   90.00
_cell.angle_gamma   90.00
#
_symmetry.space_group_name_H-M   'P 1'
#
loop_
_entity.id
_entity.type
_entity.pdbx_description
1 polymer ?
#
loop_
_entity_poly.entity_id
_entity_poly.type
_entity_poly.pdbx_seq_one_letter_code
_entity_poly.pdbx_strand_id
1 'polypeptide(L)'
;MNEYIYRDADDLKDGISDENCKIVCLKKNEKGYLIHIVCCQFSDENSLKDDWKELMYNVADKIQKNLNQIIEIYNMYILFFAEKAGDTLVNEIEQNKYSSRKIVLKKNMPEKSNLIEKIIDKKLFELDIKTENSKPSSFIKNIEFLNIDDDEKRERDLEQFIE
;
A
#
# COMPACT_ATOMS: atom_id res chain seq x y z
N MET A 1 16.31 2.93 -15.62
CA MET A 1 15.96 4.27 -15.13
C MET A 1 14.61 4.19 -14.45
N ASN A 2 14.54 4.45 -13.16
CA ASN A 2 13.25 4.52 -12.45
C ASN A 2 12.67 5.90 -12.71
N GLU A 3 11.81 6.00 -13.68
CA GLU A 3 11.22 7.28 -14.04
C GLU A 3 9.89 7.44 -13.33
N TYR A 4 9.86 8.31 -12.32
CA TYR A 4 8.64 8.76 -11.68
C TYR A 4 8.03 9.91 -12.47
N ILE A 5 6.73 9.86 -12.67
CA ILE A 5 5.95 10.89 -13.34
C ILE A 5 5.08 11.56 -12.29
N TYR A 6 5.25 12.86 -12.12
CA TYR A 6 4.47 13.66 -11.16
C TYR A 6 3.18 14.16 -11.77
N ARG A 7 2.14 14.24 -10.96
CA ARG A 7 0.83 14.82 -11.27
C ARG A 7 0.56 15.95 -10.31
N ASP A 8 -0.15 16.98 -10.77
CA ASP A 8 -0.73 18.00 -9.89
C ASP A 8 -1.71 17.35 -8.91
N ALA A 9 -1.64 17.76 -7.66
CA ALA A 9 -2.40 17.20 -6.55
C ALA A 9 -3.40 18.19 -5.93
N ASP A 10 -3.62 19.36 -6.52
CA ASP A 10 -4.50 20.40 -5.96
C ASP A 10 -5.95 19.91 -5.84
N ASP A 11 -6.41 19.11 -6.80
CA ASP A 11 -7.75 18.52 -6.78
C ASP A 11 -7.95 17.49 -5.65
N LEU A 12 -6.86 16.92 -5.09
CA LEU A 12 -6.92 15.99 -3.97
C LEU A 12 -7.13 16.70 -2.62
N LYS A 13 -7.02 18.02 -2.58
CA LYS A 13 -7.24 18.83 -1.37
C LYS A 13 -8.69 19.22 -1.15
N ASP A 14 -9.58 18.90 -2.07
CA ASP A 14 -10.99 19.22 -1.96
C ASP A 14 -11.60 18.66 -0.66
N GLY A 15 -12.24 19.53 0.15
CA GLY A 15 -12.87 19.12 1.41
C GLY A 15 -11.91 18.83 2.57
N ILE A 16 -10.59 18.92 2.37
CA ILE A 16 -9.59 18.78 3.43
C ILE A 16 -9.54 20.08 4.23
N SER A 17 -9.70 19.98 5.56
CA SER A 17 -9.72 21.13 6.47
C SER A 17 -8.32 21.68 6.75
N ASP A 18 -7.29 20.85 6.67
CA ASP A 18 -5.90 21.24 6.90
C ASP A 18 -5.32 21.96 5.70
N GLU A 19 -5.32 23.30 5.74
CA GLU A 19 -4.77 24.15 4.67
C GLU A 19 -3.26 23.95 4.45
N ASN A 20 -2.53 23.45 5.45
CA ASN A 20 -1.09 23.19 5.37
C ASN A 20 -0.75 21.76 4.95
N CYS A 21 -1.76 20.96 4.61
CA CYS A 21 -1.55 19.61 4.12
C CYS A 21 -0.67 19.62 2.86
N LYS A 22 0.37 18.80 2.88
CA LYS A 22 1.28 18.60 1.74
C LYS A 22 0.90 17.30 1.04
N ILE A 23 0.61 17.39 -0.26
CA ILE A 23 0.29 16.21 -1.07
C ILE A 23 1.21 16.18 -2.28
N VAL A 24 1.84 15.04 -2.52
CA VAL A 24 2.64 14.77 -3.72
C VAL A 24 2.05 13.54 -4.40
N CYS A 25 1.62 13.70 -5.63
CA CYS A 25 1.05 12.62 -6.42
C CYS A 25 2.02 12.22 -7.54
N LEU A 26 2.33 10.95 -7.61
CA LEU A 26 3.28 10.43 -8.60
C LEU A 26 2.87 9.02 -9.06
N LYS A 27 3.40 8.62 -10.20
CA LYS A 27 3.24 7.29 -10.74
C LYS A 27 4.56 6.74 -11.25
N LYS A 28 4.72 5.43 -11.14
CA LYS A 28 5.89 4.69 -11.59
C LYS A 28 5.48 3.62 -12.58
N ASN A 29 6.21 3.49 -13.69
CA ASN A 29 6.00 2.38 -14.61
C ASN A 29 6.71 1.13 -14.06
N GLU A 30 5.95 0.06 -13.89
CA GLU A 30 6.46 -1.22 -13.43
C GLU A 30 5.98 -2.33 -14.37
N LYS A 31 6.89 -2.87 -15.17
CA LYS A 31 6.61 -4.01 -16.08
C LYS A 31 5.38 -3.83 -16.98
N GLY A 32 5.16 -2.61 -17.47
CA GLY A 32 4.11 -2.33 -18.46
C GLY A 32 2.78 -1.84 -17.88
N TYR A 33 2.68 -1.60 -16.58
CA TYR A 33 1.55 -0.92 -15.93
C TYR A 33 2.03 0.18 -15.00
N LEU A 34 1.14 1.09 -14.65
CA LEU A 34 1.46 2.20 -13.76
C LEU A 34 1.03 1.89 -12.33
N ILE A 35 1.92 2.17 -11.38
CA ILE A 35 1.60 2.19 -9.96
C ILE A 35 1.38 3.64 -9.55
N HIS A 36 0.20 3.94 -9.03
CA HIS A 36 -0.17 5.27 -8.58
C HIS A 36 0.10 5.41 -7.09
N ILE A 37 0.81 6.46 -6.70
CA ILE A 37 1.26 6.68 -5.34
C ILE A 37 0.93 8.12 -4.94
N VAL A 38 0.23 8.27 -3.83
CA VAL A 38 -0.06 9.57 -3.22
C VAL A 38 0.69 9.63 -1.89
N CYS A 39 1.57 10.60 -1.75
CA CYS A 39 2.27 10.90 -0.52
C CYS A 39 1.61 12.11 0.14
N CYS A 40 1.31 12.02 1.43
CA CYS A 40 0.61 13.08 2.15
C CYS A 40 1.21 13.27 3.54
N GLN A 41 1.29 14.54 3.96
CA GLN A 41 1.58 14.93 5.33
C GLN A 41 0.61 16.00 5.79
N PHE A 42 -0.12 15.72 6.87
CA PHE A 42 -0.95 16.68 7.58
C PHE A 42 -0.13 17.45 8.62
N SER A 43 -0.65 18.59 9.06
CA SER A 43 0.05 19.46 10.02
C SER A 43 0.31 18.76 11.36
N ASP A 44 -0.65 17.95 11.83
CA ASP A 44 -0.58 17.21 13.09
C ASP A 44 -1.46 15.94 13.05
N GLU A 45 -1.46 15.18 14.15
CA GLU A 45 -2.24 13.95 14.28
C GLU A 45 -3.75 14.19 14.24
N ASN A 46 -4.24 15.31 14.78
CA ASN A 46 -5.67 15.61 14.77
C ASN A 46 -6.14 15.89 13.34
N SER A 47 -5.40 16.69 12.59
CA SER A 47 -5.66 16.94 11.17
C SER A 47 -5.63 15.66 10.36
N LEU A 48 -4.66 14.79 10.60
CA LEU A 48 -4.61 13.47 9.97
C LEU A 48 -5.86 12.66 10.30
N LYS A 49 -6.26 12.59 11.57
CA LYS A 49 -7.41 11.84 12.05
C LYS A 49 -8.72 12.32 11.41
N ASP A 50 -8.85 13.62 11.24
CA ASP A 50 -10.07 14.24 10.71
C ASP A 50 -10.16 14.10 9.18
N ASP A 51 -9.05 14.24 8.46
CA ASP A 51 -9.03 14.43 7.02
C ASP A 51 -8.53 13.23 6.19
N TRP A 52 -7.95 12.18 6.78
CA TRP A 52 -7.39 11.07 6.00
C TRP A 52 -8.43 10.33 5.16
N LYS A 53 -9.68 10.24 5.64
CA LYS A 53 -10.77 9.62 4.89
C LYS A 53 -11.17 10.46 3.68
N GLU A 54 -11.21 11.77 3.83
CA GLU A 54 -11.50 12.70 2.74
C GLU A 54 -10.46 12.59 1.64
N LEU A 55 -9.16 12.56 2.00
CA LEU A 55 -8.11 12.32 1.03
C LEU A 55 -8.29 10.98 0.31
N MET A 56 -8.60 9.92 1.03
CA MET A 56 -8.84 8.60 0.46
C MET A 56 -10.00 8.64 -0.56
N TYR A 57 -11.11 9.31 -0.24
CA TYR A 57 -12.24 9.48 -1.16
C TYR A 57 -11.87 10.31 -2.39
N ASN A 58 -11.08 11.36 -2.22
CA ASN A 58 -10.59 12.17 -3.33
C ASN A 58 -9.68 11.36 -4.26
N VAL A 59 -8.80 10.54 -3.72
CA VAL A 59 -7.96 9.62 -4.51
C VAL A 59 -8.82 8.62 -5.30
N ALA A 60 -9.85 8.06 -4.68
CA ALA A 60 -10.76 7.15 -5.36
C ALA A 60 -11.53 7.85 -6.50
N ASP A 61 -12.07 9.03 -6.26
CA ASP A 61 -12.88 9.77 -7.23
C ASP A 61 -12.05 10.43 -8.34
N LYS A 62 -10.93 11.05 -8.00
CA LYS A 62 -10.12 11.84 -8.95
C LYS A 62 -9.09 11.00 -9.72
N ILE A 63 -8.63 9.90 -9.17
CA ILE A 63 -7.63 9.03 -9.78
C ILE A 63 -8.20 7.67 -10.13
N GLN A 64 -8.60 6.86 -9.17
CA GLN A 64 -8.95 5.46 -9.37
C GLN A 64 -10.12 5.26 -10.34
N LYS A 65 -11.15 6.07 -10.23
CA LYS A 65 -12.33 6.04 -11.10
C LYS A 65 -12.00 6.25 -12.58
N ASN A 66 -10.91 6.96 -12.87
CA ASN A 66 -10.46 7.26 -14.23
C ASN A 66 -9.46 6.25 -14.79
N LEU A 67 -9.09 5.21 -14.03
CA LEU A 67 -8.21 4.15 -14.48
C LEU A 67 -9.00 3.07 -15.24
N ASN A 68 -8.42 2.60 -16.34
CA ASN A 68 -9.04 1.59 -17.19
C ASN A 68 -8.46 0.18 -16.99
N GLN A 69 -7.25 0.09 -16.43
CA GLN A 69 -6.58 -1.19 -16.23
C GLN A 69 -6.84 -1.71 -14.80
N ILE A 70 -7.38 -2.91 -14.69
CA ILE A 70 -7.68 -3.55 -13.40
C ILE A 70 -6.44 -3.63 -12.52
N ILE A 71 -5.27 -3.94 -13.11
CA ILE A 71 -4.02 -4.02 -12.37
C ILE A 71 -3.62 -2.67 -11.73
N GLU A 72 -3.88 -1.56 -12.39
CA GLU A 72 -3.61 -0.22 -11.86
C GLU A 72 -4.59 0.16 -10.75
N ILE A 73 -5.88 -0.20 -10.92
CA ILE A 73 -6.93 0.06 -9.92
C ILE A 73 -6.57 -0.60 -8.58
N TYR A 74 -6.02 -1.82 -8.60
CA TYR A 74 -5.66 -2.55 -7.38
C TYR A 74 -4.24 -2.27 -6.86
N ASN A 75 -3.41 -1.54 -7.63
CA ASN A 75 -2.06 -1.17 -7.24
C ASN A 75 -1.91 0.33 -7.01
N MET A 76 -2.80 0.89 -6.20
CA MET A 76 -2.74 2.26 -5.72
C MET A 76 -2.31 2.31 -4.26
N TYR A 77 -1.47 3.28 -3.93
CA TYR A 77 -0.93 3.46 -2.59
C TYR A 77 -1.13 4.89 -2.11
N ILE A 78 -1.48 5.04 -0.83
CA ILE A 78 -1.42 6.30 -0.11
C ILE A 78 -0.41 6.15 1.02
N LEU A 79 0.66 6.93 0.99
CA LEU A 79 1.68 6.99 2.03
C LEU A 79 1.44 8.20 2.90
N PHE A 80 1.03 7.99 4.14
CA PHE A 80 0.87 9.04 5.13
C PHE A 80 2.17 9.22 5.91
N PHE A 81 2.78 10.40 5.81
CA PHE A 81 3.93 10.78 6.62
C PHE A 81 3.42 11.40 7.92
N ALA A 82 3.61 10.73 9.03
CA ALA A 82 3.08 11.12 10.34
C ALA A 82 4.01 10.69 11.47
N GLU A 83 5.01 11.52 11.77
CA GLU A 83 6.04 11.22 12.75
C GLU A 83 5.47 10.84 14.12
N LYS A 84 4.43 11.55 14.56
CA LYS A 84 3.85 11.45 15.91
C LYS A 84 2.51 10.72 15.97
N ALA A 85 2.10 10.04 14.90
CA ALA A 85 0.81 9.34 14.90
C ALA A 85 0.80 8.18 15.91
N GLY A 86 -0.25 8.11 16.71
CA GLY A 86 -0.48 7.03 17.67
C GLY A 86 -0.83 5.71 16.96
N ASP A 87 -0.50 4.59 17.60
CA ASP A 87 -0.67 3.25 17.00
C ASP A 87 -2.13 2.92 16.68
N THR A 88 -3.08 3.41 17.46
CA THR A 88 -4.52 3.21 17.19
C THR A 88 -4.93 3.82 15.85
N LEU A 89 -4.53 5.06 15.60
CA LEU A 89 -4.82 5.74 14.34
C LEU A 89 -4.10 5.10 13.16
N VAL A 90 -2.82 4.73 13.35
CA VAL A 90 -2.04 4.00 12.34
C VAL A 90 -2.76 2.70 11.93
N ASN A 91 -3.18 1.90 12.90
CA ASN A 91 -3.89 0.66 12.65
C ASN A 91 -5.24 0.90 11.94
N GLU A 92 -6.01 1.92 12.33
CA GLU A 92 -7.27 2.29 11.68
C GLU A 92 -7.05 2.60 10.19
N ILE A 93 -6.03 3.40 9.88
CA ILE A 93 -5.71 3.79 8.51
C ILE A 93 -5.24 2.58 7.68
N GLU A 94 -4.28 1.81 8.19
CA GLU A 94 -3.67 0.71 7.44
C GLU A 94 -4.59 -0.50 7.26
N GLN A 95 -5.51 -0.73 8.18
CA GLN A 95 -6.50 -1.81 8.06
C GLN A 95 -7.68 -1.46 7.15
N ASN A 96 -7.87 -0.20 6.82
CA ASN A 96 -8.91 0.21 5.90
C ASN A 96 -8.58 -0.27 4.48
N LYS A 97 -9.46 -1.09 3.90
CA LYS A 97 -9.28 -1.72 2.58
C LYS A 97 -9.98 -1.00 1.44
N TYR A 98 -10.65 0.10 1.72
CA TYR A 98 -11.36 0.85 0.69
C TYR A 98 -10.37 1.50 -0.29
N SER A 99 -10.61 1.32 -1.57
CA SER A 99 -9.90 1.96 -2.68
C SER A 99 -8.41 1.57 -2.81
N SER A 100 -7.56 2.09 -1.97
CA SER A 100 -6.09 2.02 -2.07
C SER A 100 -5.46 1.33 -0.86
N ARG A 101 -4.22 0.90 -1.01
CA ARG A 101 -3.40 0.45 0.11
C ARG A 101 -2.82 1.65 0.83
N LYS A 102 -3.01 1.72 2.14
CA LYS A 102 -2.55 2.81 2.98
C LYS A 102 -1.39 2.35 3.85
N ILE A 103 -0.35 3.17 3.91
CA ILE A 103 0.84 2.91 4.72
C ILE A 103 1.14 4.18 5.48
N VAL A 104 1.33 4.07 6.78
CA VAL A 104 1.73 5.18 7.64
C VAL A 104 3.22 5.07 7.93
N LEU A 105 3.96 6.11 7.56
CA LEU A 105 5.39 6.23 7.82
C LEU A 105 5.61 7.19 8.99
N LYS A 106 6.19 6.69 10.10
CA LYS A 106 6.46 7.51 11.29
C LYS A 106 7.70 8.39 11.10
N LYS A 107 7.61 9.30 10.14
CA LYS A 107 8.61 10.31 9.80
C LYS A 107 7.96 11.46 9.03
N ASN A 108 8.67 12.58 8.95
CA ASN A 108 8.24 13.70 8.14
C ASN A 108 8.51 13.45 6.65
N MET A 109 7.63 13.98 5.80
CA MET A 109 7.81 13.93 4.35
C MET A 109 8.97 14.85 3.95
N PRO A 110 9.97 14.35 3.21
CA PRO A 110 11.05 15.18 2.71
C PRO A 110 10.55 16.26 1.76
N GLU A 111 11.24 17.40 1.75
CA GLU A 111 10.93 18.48 0.79
C GLU A 111 11.44 18.16 -0.62
N LYS A 112 12.52 17.39 -0.72
CA LYS A 112 13.14 17.04 -2.00
C LYS A 112 12.49 15.80 -2.61
N SER A 113 12.03 15.92 -3.86
CA SER A 113 11.38 14.84 -4.62
C SER A 113 12.21 13.56 -4.67
N ASN A 114 13.51 13.66 -4.91
CA ASN A 114 14.39 12.50 -4.99
C ASN A 114 14.50 11.71 -3.67
N LEU A 115 14.28 12.35 -2.53
CA LEU A 115 14.24 11.66 -1.23
C LEU A 115 12.90 10.95 -1.03
N ILE A 116 11.80 11.52 -1.52
CA ILE A 116 10.49 10.85 -1.53
C ILE A 116 10.56 9.60 -2.39
N GLU A 117 11.13 9.68 -3.60
CA GLU A 117 11.31 8.55 -4.51
C GLU A 117 12.12 7.41 -3.86
N LYS A 118 13.23 7.72 -3.18
CA LYS A 118 14.03 6.73 -2.44
C LYS A 118 13.25 6.04 -1.33
N ILE A 119 12.39 6.79 -0.62
CA ILE A 119 11.54 6.22 0.44
C ILE A 119 10.51 5.26 -0.17
N ILE A 120 9.91 5.64 -1.30
CA ILE A 120 8.96 4.82 -2.03
C ILE A 120 9.63 3.55 -2.53
N ASP A 121 10.79 3.66 -3.19
CA ASP A 121 11.54 2.50 -3.69
C ASP A 121 11.84 1.51 -2.57
N LYS A 122 12.37 1.99 -1.46
CA LYS A 122 12.67 1.16 -0.29
C LYS A 122 11.43 0.52 0.31
N LYS A 123 10.32 1.24 0.38
CA LYS A 123 9.11 0.76 1.07
C LYS A 123 8.26 -0.18 0.22
N LEU A 124 8.17 0.08 -1.07
CA LEU A 124 7.24 -0.62 -1.97
C LEU A 124 7.94 -1.62 -2.91
N PHE A 125 9.18 -1.37 -3.29
CA PHE A 125 9.85 -2.11 -4.36
C PHE A 125 11.09 -2.88 -3.92
N GLU A 126 11.75 -2.51 -2.82
CA GLU A 126 12.84 -3.28 -2.26
C GLU A 126 12.29 -4.35 -1.30
N LEU A 127 12.42 -5.60 -1.70
CA LEU A 127 12.15 -6.73 -0.81
C LEU A 127 13.44 -7.03 -0.02
N ASP A 128 13.46 -6.68 1.26
CA ASP A 128 14.43 -7.20 2.21
C ASP A 128 14.13 -8.70 2.45
N ILE A 129 14.60 -9.53 1.54
CA ILE A 129 14.62 -10.98 1.76
C ILE A 129 15.74 -11.23 2.78
N LYS A 130 15.41 -11.16 4.07
CA LYS A 130 16.23 -11.79 5.08
C LYS A 130 16.14 -13.29 4.87
N THR A 131 17.13 -13.86 4.21
CA THR A 131 17.35 -15.31 4.23
C THR A 131 17.79 -15.67 5.65
N GLU A 132 16.87 -15.74 6.57
CA GLU A 132 17.07 -16.54 7.76
C GLU A 132 17.12 -17.98 7.27
N ASN A 133 18.19 -18.70 7.61
CA ASN A 133 18.29 -20.15 7.48
C ASN A 133 17.26 -20.83 8.42
N SER A 134 15.99 -20.50 8.22
CA SER A 134 14.90 -21.19 8.89
C SER A 134 14.74 -22.54 8.19
N LYS A 135 14.88 -23.61 8.96
CA LYS A 135 14.41 -24.92 8.54
C LYS A 135 13.02 -24.78 7.95
N PRO A 136 12.70 -25.43 6.83
CA PRO A 136 11.39 -25.33 6.22
C PRO A 136 10.33 -25.54 7.29
N SER A 137 9.47 -24.53 7.44
CA SER A 137 8.41 -24.59 8.44
C SER A 137 7.47 -25.77 8.11
N SER A 138 6.79 -26.29 9.14
CA SER A 138 5.80 -27.37 8.98
C SER A 138 4.72 -27.05 7.91
N PHE A 139 4.60 -25.77 7.56
CA PHE A 139 3.71 -25.28 6.51
C PHE A 139 4.08 -25.84 5.11
N ILE A 140 5.38 -26.01 4.81
CA ILE A 140 5.82 -26.56 3.51
C ILE A 140 5.50 -28.05 3.41
N LYS A 141 5.54 -28.79 4.53
CA LYS A 141 5.16 -30.22 4.54
C LYS A 141 3.68 -30.44 4.21
N ASN A 142 2.82 -29.49 4.53
CA ASN A 142 1.38 -29.61 4.26
C ASN A 142 1.01 -29.30 2.80
N ILE A 143 1.93 -28.75 1.99
CA ILE A 143 1.70 -28.52 0.56
C ILE A 143 2.04 -29.75 -0.29
N GLU A 144 2.84 -30.70 0.22
CA GLU A 144 3.20 -31.91 -0.51
C GLU A 144 1.98 -32.76 -0.88
N PHE A 145 0.90 -32.73 -0.09
CA PHE A 145 -0.33 -33.46 -0.41
C PHE A 145 -1.08 -32.89 -1.64
N LEU A 146 -0.84 -31.64 -2.01
CA LEU A 146 -1.44 -31.01 -3.19
C LEU A 146 -0.82 -31.51 -4.51
N ASN A 147 0.33 -32.19 -4.45
CA ASN A 147 1.04 -32.75 -5.60
C ASN A 147 0.80 -34.26 -5.80
N ILE A 148 -0.21 -34.81 -5.13
CA ILE A 148 -0.56 -36.23 -5.26
C ILE A 148 -1.40 -36.42 -6.53
N ASP A 149 -0.85 -37.13 -7.52
CA ASP A 149 -1.51 -37.49 -8.77
C ASP A 149 -2.61 -38.54 -8.63
N ASP A 150 -2.79 -39.14 -7.44
CA ASP A 150 -3.78 -40.16 -7.13
C ASP A 150 -5.01 -39.53 -6.45
N ASP A 151 -6.10 -39.39 -7.19
CA ASP A 151 -7.34 -38.77 -6.71
C ASP A 151 -7.94 -39.52 -5.50
N GLU A 152 -7.85 -40.83 -5.42
CA GLU A 152 -8.36 -41.59 -4.27
C GLU A 152 -7.55 -41.36 -2.99
N LYS A 153 -6.25 -41.13 -3.11
CA LYS A 153 -5.40 -40.82 -1.99
C LYS A 153 -5.62 -39.37 -1.51
N ARG A 154 -5.92 -38.48 -2.46
CA ARG A 154 -6.23 -37.09 -2.21
C ARG A 154 -7.55 -36.94 -1.43
N GLU A 155 -8.58 -37.70 -1.76
CA GLU A 155 -9.84 -37.70 -1.03
C GLU A 155 -9.67 -38.19 0.42
N ARG A 156 -8.92 -39.25 0.63
CA ARG A 156 -8.64 -39.78 1.99
C ARG A 156 -7.85 -38.80 2.86
N ASP A 157 -6.88 -38.10 2.27
CA ASP A 157 -6.08 -37.11 3.01
C ASP A 157 -6.88 -35.86 3.33
N LEU A 158 -7.87 -35.48 2.47
CA LEU A 158 -8.80 -34.40 2.75
C LEU A 158 -9.79 -34.73 3.86
N GLU A 159 -10.29 -35.97 3.93
CA GLU A 159 -11.19 -36.41 5.01
C GLU A 159 -10.52 -36.36 6.39
N GLN A 160 -9.21 -36.70 6.47
CA GLN A 160 -8.44 -36.58 7.71
C GLN A 160 -8.16 -35.13 8.14
N PHE A 161 -8.30 -34.18 7.24
CA PHE A 161 -8.07 -32.75 7.53
C PHE A 161 -9.33 -32.02 8.02
N ILE A 162 -10.50 -32.63 7.84
CA ILE A 162 -11.82 -32.06 8.20
C ILE A 162 -12.29 -32.53 9.60
N GLU A 163 -11.70 -33.59 10.14
CA GLU A 163 -11.89 -34.04 11.53
C GLU A 163 -10.96 -33.30 12.51
#